data_b52068bace0427d5ff178ba7988fcf5b
#
_entry.id   b52068bace0427d5ff178ba7988fcf5b
#
_cell.length_a   1.000
_cell.length_b   1.000
_cell.length_c   1.000
_cell.angle_alpha   90.00
_cell.angle_beta   90.00
_cell.angle_gamma   90.00
#
_symmetry.space_group_name_H-M   'P 1'
#
loop_
_entity.id
_entity.type
_entity.pdbx_description
1 polymer ?
#
loop_
_entity_poly.entity_id
_entity_poly.type
_entity_poly.pdbx_seq_one_letter_code
_entity_poly.pdbx_strand_id
1 'polypeptide(L)'
;MDKKDVIAFFDRAAATWDAEMIKSDTIINRILDNAEVGEGMTVLDVACGTGVMFDYYLSRGVKNVVGIDISPEMAKIAGEKYAQEERVEVLCGDVEEFSFDRKFDRIVVYNAFPHFPHPKRLIKRLSELLTEDGRLTVAHGASRETIDGHHSGAASKVSNGLMTAETLKRIFDAHFDVEVVISNRHMYQVSGVKRDLLAHSHGGTVHSHGGLTHSHSHGDEAHDHLPKENATPLEELLVMMKYLVSHNDAHAQEVADLASQLLDAGKHQAYDEIMDAVADFDMVNAKLGTVLSRLSDKKY
;
A
#
# COMPACT_ATOMS: atom_id res chain seq x y z
N MET A 1 -3.05 -23.26 8.58
CA MET A 1 -3.31 -22.67 7.25
C MET A 1 -2.41 -23.38 6.24
N ASP A 2 -3.00 -23.95 5.19
CA ASP A 2 -2.26 -24.60 4.09
C ASP A 2 -2.08 -23.58 2.95
N LYS A 3 -0.87 -23.51 2.36
CA LYS A 3 -0.59 -22.63 1.20
C LYS A 3 -1.48 -22.95 -0.01
N LYS A 4 -1.87 -24.22 -0.19
CA LYS A 4 -2.80 -24.62 -1.28
C LYS A 4 -4.18 -23.99 -1.12
N ASP A 5 -4.67 -23.87 0.11
CA ASP A 5 -5.96 -23.25 0.38
C ASP A 5 -5.87 -21.73 0.11
N VAL A 6 -4.74 -21.09 0.45
CA VAL A 6 -4.48 -19.68 0.15
C VAL A 6 -4.48 -19.45 -1.37
N ILE A 7 -3.73 -20.23 -2.14
CA ILE A 7 -3.70 -20.16 -3.61
C ILE A 7 -5.11 -20.29 -4.17
N ALA A 8 -5.82 -21.36 -3.80
CA ALA A 8 -7.17 -21.64 -4.33
C ALA A 8 -8.19 -20.55 -3.96
N PHE A 9 -8.03 -19.87 -2.84
CA PHE A 9 -8.86 -18.75 -2.43
C PHE A 9 -8.62 -17.53 -3.33
N PHE A 10 -7.36 -17.12 -3.49
CA PHE A 10 -7.00 -15.94 -4.27
C PHE A 10 -7.17 -16.15 -5.77
N ASP A 11 -6.93 -17.35 -6.31
CA ASP A 11 -7.23 -17.68 -7.70
C ASP A 11 -8.72 -17.47 -8.03
N ARG A 12 -9.63 -17.86 -7.13
CA ARG A 12 -11.06 -17.63 -7.34
C ARG A 12 -11.46 -16.16 -7.24
N ALA A 13 -10.78 -15.39 -6.40
CA ALA A 13 -11.09 -13.99 -6.19
C ALA A 13 -10.48 -13.06 -7.27
N ALA A 14 -9.45 -13.52 -7.99
CA ALA A 14 -8.63 -12.70 -8.85
C ALA A 14 -9.42 -11.90 -9.90
N ALA A 15 -10.41 -12.53 -10.54
CA ALA A 15 -11.17 -11.91 -11.64
C ALA A 15 -12.02 -10.69 -11.19
N THR A 16 -12.43 -10.61 -9.93
CA THR A 16 -13.23 -9.50 -9.39
C THR A 16 -12.47 -8.62 -8.42
N TRP A 17 -11.20 -8.97 -8.13
CA TRP A 17 -10.39 -8.34 -7.09
C TRP A 17 -10.31 -6.82 -7.19
N ASP A 18 -9.94 -6.30 -8.36
CA ASP A 18 -9.81 -4.86 -8.58
C ASP A 18 -11.16 -4.12 -8.47
N ALA A 19 -12.24 -4.74 -8.91
CA ALA A 19 -13.58 -4.14 -8.89
C ALA A 19 -14.20 -4.08 -7.48
N GLU A 20 -13.76 -4.95 -6.58
CA GLU A 20 -14.27 -5.04 -5.22
C GLU A 20 -13.35 -4.33 -4.21
N MET A 21 -12.14 -3.94 -4.64
CA MET A 21 -11.16 -3.32 -3.77
C MET A 21 -11.57 -1.90 -3.38
N ILE A 22 -11.54 -1.63 -2.08
CA ILE A 22 -11.65 -0.28 -1.52
C ILE A 22 -10.26 0.11 -1.06
N LYS A 23 -9.72 1.21 -1.60
CA LYS A 23 -8.42 1.75 -1.22
C LYS A 23 -8.52 3.25 -0.98
N SER A 24 -7.65 3.77 -0.13
CA SER A 24 -7.45 5.19 0.09
C SER A 24 -6.06 5.55 -0.41
N ASP A 25 -5.99 6.46 -1.38
CA ASP A 25 -4.73 6.93 -1.95
C ASP A 25 -3.89 7.66 -0.88
N THR A 26 -4.55 8.43 -0.01
CA THR A 26 -3.89 9.11 1.11
C THR A 26 -3.23 8.12 2.07
N ILE A 27 -3.94 7.05 2.46
CA ILE A 27 -3.37 6.01 3.34
C ILE A 27 -2.21 5.29 2.65
N ILE A 28 -2.35 4.91 1.38
CA ILE A 28 -1.27 4.24 0.63
C ILE A 28 -0.05 5.15 0.55
N ASN A 29 -0.23 6.41 0.18
CA ASN A 29 0.88 7.36 0.11
C ASN A 29 1.55 7.54 1.48
N ARG A 30 0.79 7.66 2.57
CA ARG A 30 1.34 7.72 3.92
C ARG A 30 2.16 6.47 4.27
N ILE A 31 1.66 5.28 3.94
CA ILE A 31 2.39 4.01 4.13
C ILE A 31 3.73 4.04 3.38
N LEU A 32 3.73 4.52 2.15
CA LEU A 32 4.94 4.57 1.32
C LEU A 32 5.91 5.68 1.74
N ASP A 33 5.42 6.81 2.29
CA ASP A 33 6.26 7.85 2.89
C ASP A 33 6.96 7.30 4.13
N ASN A 34 6.25 6.63 5.02
CA ASN A 34 6.81 5.96 6.19
C ASN A 34 7.78 4.82 5.81
N ALA A 35 7.56 4.17 4.66
CA ALA A 35 8.46 3.17 4.09
C ALA A 35 9.67 3.78 3.38
N GLU A 36 9.71 5.11 3.24
CA GLU A 36 10.74 5.85 2.50
C GLU A 36 10.94 5.30 1.08
N VAL A 37 9.84 5.00 0.38
CA VAL A 37 9.91 4.59 -1.02
C VAL A 37 10.11 5.82 -1.89
N GLY A 38 11.16 5.85 -2.70
CA GLY A 38 11.53 7.02 -3.50
C GLY A 38 12.35 6.70 -4.74
N GLU A 39 12.82 7.77 -5.38
CA GLU A 39 13.51 7.74 -6.67
C GLU A 39 14.75 6.82 -6.67
N GLY A 40 14.91 6.08 -7.73
CA GLY A 40 16.07 5.23 -7.99
C GLY A 40 16.11 3.91 -7.21
N MET A 41 15.16 3.67 -6.32
CA MET A 41 15.10 2.46 -5.48
C MET A 41 14.58 1.25 -6.24
N THR A 42 15.01 0.06 -5.82
CA THR A 42 14.44 -1.23 -6.22
C THR A 42 13.47 -1.71 -5.15
N VAL A 43 12.24 -2.01 -5.55
CA VAL A 43 11.16 -2.42 -4.65
C VAL A 43 10.75 -3.87 -4.91
N LEU A 44 10.61 -4.67 -3.84
CA LEU A 44 9.92 -5.96 -3.87
C LEU A 44 8.54 -5.80 -3.22
N ASP A 45 7.50 -6.03 -4.00
CA ASP A 45 6.12 -6.09 -3.52
C ASP A 45 5.72 -7.55 -3.29
N VAL A 46 5.53 -7.92 -2.03
CA VAL A 46 5.30 -9.31 -1.61
C VAL A 46 3.82 -9.57 -1.46
N ALA A 47 3.32 -10.62 -2.11
CA ALA A 47 1.91 -10.91 -2.33
C ALA A 47 1.23 -9.71 -3.03
N CYS A 48 1.78 -9.33 -4.18
CA CYS A 48 1.41 -8.13 -4.92
C CYS A 48 -0.02 -8.16 -5.48
N GLY A 49 -0.70 -9.32 -5.42
CA GLY A 49 -2.02 -9.50 -5.99
C GLY A 49 -2.05 -9.12 -7.47
N THR A 50 -3.01 -8.30 -7.85
CA THR A 50 -3.17 -7.78 -9.21
C THR A 50 -2.30 -6.54 -9.49
N GLY A 51 -1.31 -6.23 -8.63
CA GLY A 51 -0.38 -5.10 -8.80
C GLY A 51 -0.94 -3.76 -8.32
N VAL A 52 -1.77 -3.75 -7.29
CA VAL A 52 -2.46 -2.54 -6.77
C VAL A 52 -1.49 -1.44 -6.34
N MET A 53 -0.30 -1.78 -5.88
CA MET A 53 0.70 -0.83 -5.39
C MET A 53 1.65 -0.31 -6.48
N PHE A 54 1.66 -0.90 -7.68
CA PHE A 54 2.71 -0.61 -8.67
C PHE A 54 2.68 0.84 -9.17
N ASP A 55 1.50 1.39 -9.46
CA ASP A 55 1.38 2.80 -9.90
C ASP A 55 1.92 3.78 -8.85
N TYR A 56 1.72 3.48 -7.55
CA TYR A 56 2.24 4.33 -6.47
C TYR A 56 3.76 4.25 -6.38
N TYR A 57 4.38 3.09 -6.60
CA TYR A 57 5.84 2.97 -6.68
C TYR A 57 6.39 3.71 -7.90
N LEU A 58 5.77 3.50 -9.06
CA LEU A 58 6.19 4.12 -10.33
C LEU A 58 6.11 5.63 -10.28
N SER A 59 5.05 6.19 -9.68
CA SER A 59 4.89 7.65 -9.52
C SER A 59 5.95 8.28 -8.62
N ARG A 60 6.59 7.50 -7.74
CA ARG A 60 7.70 7.91 -6.87
C ARG A 60 9.08 7.82 -7.53
N GLY A 61 9.14 7.45 -8.81
CA GLY A 61 10.38 7.39 -9.57
C GLY A 61 11.28 6.20 -9.22
N VAL A 62 10.72 5.11 -8.68
CA VAL A 62 11.51 3.90 -8.40
C VAL A 62 12.17 3.36 -9.66
N LYS A 63 13.35 2.79 -9.51
CA LYS A 63 14.12 2.22 -10.61
C LYS A 63 13.45 0.95 -11.16
N ASN A 64 13.06 0.04 -10.27
CA ASN A 64 12.42 -1.21 -10.63
C ASN A 64 11.43 -1.64 -9.53
N VAL A 65 10.34 -2.27 -9.94
CA VAL A 65 9.37 -2.97 -9.10
C VAL A 65 9.40 -4.45 -9.48
N VAL A 66 9.60 -5.31 -8.49
CA VAL A 66 9.39 -6.75 -8.63
C VAL A 66 8.18 -7.11 -7.78
N GLY A 67 7.09 -7.54 -8.41
CA GLY A 67 5.94 -8.11 -7.71
C GLY A 67 6.04 -9.62 -7.65
N ILE A 68 5.78 -10.22 -6.51
CA ILE A 68 5.67 -11.67 -6.39
C ILE A 68 4.36 -12.05 -5.71
N ASP A 69 3.64 -12.98 -6.32
CA ASP A 69 2.42 -13.55 -5.74
C ASP A 69 2.40 -15.07 -5.86
N ILE A 70 1.88 -15.75 -4.83
CA ILE A 70 1.77 -17.20 -4.81
C ILE A 70 0.60 -17.71 -5.67
N SER A 71 -0.41 -16.86 -5.94
CA SER A 71 -1.56 -17.14 -6.79
C SER A 71 -1.21 -16.93 -8.26
N PRO A 72 -1.24 -17.97 -9.12
CA PRO A 72 -1.03 -17.84 -10.56
C PRO A 72 -1.97 -16.85 -11.23
N GLU A 73 -3.25 -16.82 -10.85
CA GLU A 73 -4.24 -15.92 -11.46
C GLU A 73 -4.00 -14.46 -11.06
N MET A 74 -3.62 -14.18 -9.81
CA MET A 74 -3.23 -12.83 -9.37
C MET A 74 -2.00 -12.34 -10.13
N ALA A 75 -0.92 -13.13 -10.16
CA ALA A 75 0.32 -12.79 -10.84
C ALA A 75 0.10 -12.60 -12.34
N LYS A 76 -0.75 -13.41 -12.97
CA LYS A 76 -1.10 -13.28 -14.39
C LYS A 76 -1.77 -11.93 -14.67
N ILE A 77 -2.78 -11.55 -13.89
CA ILE A 77 -3.50 -10.26 -14.06
C ILE A 77 -2.53 -9.10 -13.88
N ALA A 78 -1.67 -9.11 -12.84
CA ALA A 78 -0.65 -8.09 -12.65
C ALA A 78 0.32 -8.01 -13.84
N GLY A 79 0.81 -9.15 -14.35
CA GLY A 79 1.69 -9.21 -15.50
C GLY A 79 1.06 -8.68 -16.78
N GLU A 80 -0.23 -8.97 -17.02
CA GLU A 80 -0.97 -8.46 -18.18
C GLU A 80 -1.20 -6.94 -18.07
N LYS A 81 -1.54 -6.40 -16.89
CA LYS A 81 -1.75 -4.96 -16.66
C LYS A 81 -0.49 -4.15 -16.90
N TYR A 82 0.67 -4.67 -16.53
CA TYR A 82 1.95 -3.95 -16.60
C TYR A 82 2.90 -4.49 -17.68
N ALA A 83 2.38 -5.24 -18.66
CA ALA A 83 3.17 -5.85 -19.73
C ALA A 83 4.00 -4.85 -20.57
N GLN A 84 3.63 -3.56 -20.59
CA GLN A 84 4.33 -2.52 -21.33
C GLN A 84 5.22 -1.62 -20.44
N GLU A 85 5.24 -1.83 -19.13
CA GLU A 85 6.06 -1.05 -18.20
C GLU A 85 7.37 -1.82 -17.92
N GLU A 86 8.46 -1.39 -18.55
CA GLU A 86 9.77 -2.05 -18.48
C GLU A 86 10.39 -2.08 -17.08
N ARG A 87 9.92 -1.19 -16.17
CA ARG A 87 10.37 -1.16 -14.78
C ARG A 87 9.68 -2.17 -13.89
N VAL A 88 8.64 -2.88 -14.38
CA VAL A 88 7.85 -3.84 -13.59
C VAL A 88 8.17 -5.26 -14.06
N GLU A 89 8.51 -6.11 -13.10
CA GLU A 89 8.65 -7.55 -13.27
C GLU A 89 7.65 -8.25 -12.33
N VAL A 90 6.84 -9.16 -12.87
CA VAL A 90 5.87 -9.93 -12.07
C VAL A 90 6.26 -11.41 -12.06
N LEU A 91 6.37 -11.96 -10.86
CA LEU A 91 6.78 -13.34 -10.61
C LEU A 91 5.63 -14.12 -9.95
N CYS A 92 5.42 -15.36 -10.39
CA CYS A 92 4.52 -16.27 -9.71
C CYS A 92 5.33 -17.23 -8.84
N GLY A 93 5.13 -17.22 -7.52
CA GLY A 93 5.85 -18.11 -6.62
C GLY A 93 5.73 -17.74 -5.15
N ASP A 94 6.27 -18.62 -4.32
CA ASP A 94 6.35 -18.42 -2.88
C ASP A 94 7.63 -17.64 -2.52
N VAL A 95 7.49 -16.44 -1.99
CA VAL A 95 8.62 -15.57 -1.61
C VAL A 95 9.58 -16.24 -0.62
N GLU A 96 9.07 -17.14 0.24
CA GLU A 96 9.91 -17.86 1.21
C GLU A 96 10.85 -18.88 0.54
N GLU A 97 10.51 -19.35 -0.65
CA GLU A 97 11.24 -20.40 -1.39
C GLU A 97 11.85 -19.90 -2.70
N PHE A 98 11.36 -18.77 -3.23
CA PHE A 98 11.81 -18.20 -4.50
C PHE A 98 13.26 -17.69 -4.39
N SER A 99 14.07 -17.99 -5.44
CA SER A 99 15.46 -17.53 -5.51
C SER A 99 15.55 -16.25 -6.32
N PHE A 100 15.86 -15.14 -5.65
CA PHE A 100 16.11 -13.86 -6.32
C PHE A 100 17.61 -13.72 -6.62
N ASP A 101 17.94 -13.13 -7.76
CA ASP A 101 19.31 -12.85 -8.22
C ASP A 101 19.84 -11.49 -7.72
N ARG A 102 19.01 -10.75 -6.98
CA ARG A 102 19.26 -9.37 -6.52
C ARG A 102 18.75 -9.14 -5.10
N LYS A 103 19.18 -8.01 -4.52
CA LYS A 103 18.65 -7.45 -3.27
C LYS A 103 17.77 -6.25 -3.58
N PHE A 104 16.96 -5.88 -2.59
CA PHE A 104 15.97 -4.81 -2.72
C PHE A 104 16.24 -3.71 -1.69
N ASP A 105 16.01 -2.46 -2.08
CA ASP A 105 16.14 -1.32 -1.17
C ASP A 105 14.92 -1.22 -0.27
N ARG A 106 13.76 -1.59 -0.80
CA ARG A 106 12.47 -1.59 -0.07
C ARG A 106 11.74 -2.90 -0.33
N ILE A 107 11.20 -3.48 0.74
CA ILE A 107 10.28 -4.62 0.65
C ILE A 107 8.98 -4.20 1.32
N VAL A 108 7.87 -4.36 0.62
CA VAL A 108 6.53 -4.04 1.10
C VAL A 108 5.65 -5.28 1.09
N VAL A 109 4.93 -5.50 2.19
CA VAL A 109 3.85 -6.49 2.32
C VAL A 109 2.59 -5.71 2.63
N TYR A 110 1.76 -5.46 1.61
CA TYR A 110 0.55 -4.64 1.74
C TYR A 110 -0.71 -5.51 1.70
N ASN A 111 -1.56 -5.38 2.72
CA ASN A 111 -2.85 -6.09 2.87
C ASN A 111 -2.75 -7.64 2.78
N ALA A 112 -1.60 -8.24 3.04
CA ALA A 112 -1.37 -9.67 2.80
C ALA A 112 -0.83 -10.44 4.02
N PHE A 113 -0.28 -9.77 5.02
CA PHE A 113 0.47 -10.40 6.10
C PHE A 113 -0.27 -11.51 6.86
N PRO A 114 -1.59 -11.43 7.16
CA PRO A 114 -2.33 -12.50 7.82
C PRO A 114 -2.36 -13.84 7.07
N HIS A 115 -2.06 -13.84 5.77
CA HIS A 115 -2.07 -15.02 4.92
C HIS A 115 -0.75 -15.82 4.93
N PHE A 116 0.26 -15.35 5.68
CA PHE A 116 1.53 -16.06 5.84
C PHE A 116 1.50 -16.96 7.08
N PRO A 117 1.68 -18.29 6.90
CA PRO A 117 1.57 -19.24 8.01
C PRO A 117 2.61 -19.05 9.11
N HIS A 118 3.82 -18.58 8.75
CA HIS A 118 4.99 -18.53 9.62
C HIS A 118 5.62 -17.12 9.65
N PRO A 119 5.01 -16.15 10.37
CA PRO A 119 5.45 -14.75 10.37
C PRO A 119 6.95 -14.55 10.65
N LYS A 120 7.49 -15.26 11.64
CA LYS A 120 8.92 -15.16 12.00
C LYS A 120 9.85 -15.64 10.86
N ARG A 121 9.47 -16.71 10.16
CA ARG A 121 10.22 -17.24 9.02
C ARG A 121 10.18 -16.27 7.85
N LEU A 122 8.99 -15.72 7.56
CA LEU A 122 8.82 -14.69 6.54
C LEU A 122 9.71 -13.47 6.82
N ILE A 123 9.61 -12.86 8.01
CA ILE A 123 10.39 -11.67 8.37
C ILE A 123 11.90 -11.93 8.24
N LYS A 124 12.39 -13.08 8.72
CA LYS A 124 13.78 -13.49 8.53
C LYS A 124 14.13 -13.57 7.03
N ARG A 125 13.30 -14.25 6.24
CA ARG A 125 13.53 -14.39 4.80
C ARG A 125 13.60 -13.04 4.11
N LEU A 126 12.67 -12.13 4.40
CA LEU A 126 12.63 -10.80 3.82
C LEU A 126 13.85 -9.96 4.24
N SER A 127 14.35 -10.10 5.47
CA SER A 127 15.60 -9.44 5.88
C SER A 127 16.81 -9.90 5.07
N GLU A 128 16.84 -11.16 4.65
CA GLU A 128 17.90 -11.70 3.81
C GLU A 128 17.84 -11.19 2.36
N LEU A 129 16.69 -10.71 1.89
CA LEU A 129 16.50 -10.15 0.54
C LEU A 129 16.80 -8.65 0.45
N LEU A 130 16.92 -7.95 1.56
CA LEU A 130 17.22 -6.51 1.60
C LEU A 130 18.71 -6.22 1.40
N THR A 131 19.00 -5.05 0.83
CA THR A 131 20.31 -4.37 0.89
C THR A 131 20.68 -4.05 2.33
N GLU A 132 21.90 -3.56 2.61
CA GLU A 132 22.36 -3.25 3.98
C GLU A 132 21.50 -2.17 4.64
N ASP A 133 21.15 -1.11 3.90
CA ASP A 133 20.27 -0.01 4.35
C ASP A 133 18.81 -0.24 3.95
N GLY A 134 18.46 -1.48 3.61
CA GLY A 134 17.14 -1.82 3.12
C GLY A 134 16.08 -1.76 4.22
N ARG A 135 14.85 -1.42 3.85
CA ARG A 135 13.71 -1.30 4.77
C ARG A 135 12.62 -2.30 4.43
N LEU A 136 12.10 -2.96 5.46
CA LEU A 136 10.90 -3.78 5.38
C LEU A 136 9.70 -3.04 5.95
N THR A 137 8.60 -3.08 5.22
CA THR A 137 7.30 -2.54 5.65
C THR A 137 6.23 -3.62 5.55
N VAL A 138 5.51 -3.85 6.64
CA VAL A 138 4.26 -4.61 6.66
C VAL A 138 3.15 -3.64 6.99
N ALA A 139 2.16 -3.51 6.10
CA ALA A 139 1.10 -2.53 6.26
C ALA A 139 -0.26 -3.02 5.77
N HIS A 140 -1.31 -2.42 6.31
CA HIS A 140 -2.70 -2.57 5.86
C HIS A 140 -3.37 -1.21 5.78
N GLY A 141 -4.16 -0.99 4.73
CA GLY A 141 -4.94 0.23 4.50
C GLY A 141 -6.27 0.25 5.26
N ALA A 142 -6.37 -0.48 6.37
CA ALA A 142 -7.54 -0.51 7.26
C ALA A 142 -7.09 -0.84 8.69
N SER A 143 -7.98 -0.60 9.66
CA SER A 143 -7.71 -0.97 11.06
C SER A 143 -7.59 -2.49 11.23
N ARG A 144 -6.89 -2.90 12.27
CA ARG A 144 -6.76 -4.31 12.63
C ARG A 144 -8.14 -4.97 12.82
N GLU A 145 -9.06 -4.28 13.49
CA GLU A 145 -10.42 -4.76 13.75
C GLU A 145 -11.20 -4.98 12.44
N THR A 146 -11.04 -4.08 11.47
CA THR A 146 -11.64 -4.22 10.14
C THR A 146 -11.07 -5.42 9.40
N ILE A 147 -9.75 -5.59 9.42
CA ILE A 147 -9.07 -6.74 8.79
C ILE A 147 -9.50 -8.05 9.43
N ASP A 148 -9.52 -8.16 10.76
CA ASP A 148 -9.97 -9.36 11.47
C ASP A 148 -11.44 -9.67 11.19
N GLY A 149 -12.28 -8.63 11.03
CA GLY A 149 -13.68 -8.77 10.62
C GLY A 149 -13.85 -9.35 9.23
N HIS A 150 -13.02 -8.93 8.25
CA HIS A 150 -13.02 -9.48 6.89
C HIS A 150 -12.54 -10.94 6.84
N HIS A 151 -11.70 -11.35 7.78
CA HIS A 151 -11.18 -12.72 7.90
C HIS A 151 -12.13 -13.67 8.63
N SER A 152 -13.40 -13.30 8.86
CA SER A 152 -14.45 -14.18 9.37
C SER A 152 -15.04 -15.04 8.26
N GLY A 153 -15.67 -16.18 8.61
CA GLY A 153 -16.33 -17.06 7.63
C GLY A 153 -15.35 -17.82 6.73
N ALA A 154 -15.52 -17.75 5.41
CA ALA A 154 -14.70 -18.50 4.44
C ALA A 154 -13.22 -18.12 4.45
N ALA A 155 -12.92 -16.85 4.70
CA ALA A 155 -11.55 -16.32 4.76
C ALA A 155 -10.80 -16.76 6.02
N SER A 156 -11.47 -17.23 7.07
CA SER A 156 -10.82 -17.72 8.30
C SER A 156 -9.89 -18.93 8.10
N LYS A 157 -10.12 -19.70 7.03
CA LYS A 157 -9.28 -20.86 6.69
C LYS A 157 -7.93 -20.46 6.07
N VAL A 158 -7.86 -19.26 5.51
CA VAL A 158 -6.69 -18.74 4.79
C VAL A 158 -6.03 -17.56 5.49
N SER A 159 -6.35 -17.31 6.76
CA SER A 159 -5.81 -16.21 7.55
C SER A 159 -5.54 -16.64 9.00
N ASN A 160 -4.44 -16.13 9.56
CA ASN A 160 -4.12 -16.27 10.99
C ASN A 160 -4.68 -15.11 11.84
N GLY A 161 -5.45 -14.18 11.22
CA GLY A 161 -5.76 -12.88 11.79
C GLY A 161 -4.55 -11.93 11.80
N LEU A 162 -4.79 -10.65 12.00
CA LEU A 162 -3.73 -9.64 12.08
C LEU A 162 -3.26 -9.48 13.54
N MET A 163 -2.02 -9.87 13.82
CA MET A 163 -1.44 -9.68 15.16
C MET A 163 -1.36 -8.20 15.52
N THR A 164 -1.24 -7.88 16.81
CA THR A 164 -1.05 -6.49 17.22
C THR A 164 0.28 -5.93 16.68
N ALA A 165 0.33 -4.64 16.41
CA ALA A 165 1.55 -3.99 15.89
C ALA A 165 2.74 -4.18 16.84
N GLU A 166 2.49 -4.18 18.15
CA GLU A 166 3.50 -4.46 19.17
C GLU A 166 4.04 -5.89 19.10
N THR A 167 3.18 -6.87 18.78
CA THR A 167 3.62 -8.26 18.60
C THR A 167 4.45 -8.38 17.34
N LEU A 168 4.04 -7.75 16.24
CA LEU A 168 4.81 -7.74 15.00
C LEU A 168 6.16 -7.03 15.18
N LYS A 169 6.17 -5.88 15.87
CA LYS A 169 7.41 -5.16 16.24
C LYS A 169 8.42 -6.10 16.91
N ARG A 170 8.01 -6.89 17.90
CA ARG A 170 8.90 -7.84 18.58
C ARG A 170 9.50 -8.90 17.65
N ILE A 171 8.78 -9.26 16.56
CA ILE A 171 9.32 -10.18 15.54
C ILE A 171 10.33 -9.43 14.67
N PHE A 172 10.06 -8.17 14.32
CA PHE A 172 10.97 -7.31 13.57
C PHE A 172 12.26 -7.03 14.33
N ASP A 173 12.20 -6.79 15.65
CA ASP A 173 13.35 -6.44 16.50
C ASP A 173 14.50 -7.46 16.43
N ALA A 174 14.25 -8.68 15.95
CA ALA A 174 15.31 -9.68 15.74
C ALA A 174 16.22 -9.38 14.52
N HIS A 175 15.76 -8.57 13.57
CA HIS A 175 16.44 -8.31 12.30
C HIS A 175 16.46 -6.84 11.87
N PHE A 176 15.65 -5.98 12.49
CA PHE A 176 15.40 -4.59 12.07
C PHE A 176 15.49 -3.64 13.26
N ASP A 177 15.91 -2.43 13.00
CA ASP A 177 15.69 -1.27 13.85
C ASP A 177 14.35 -0.67 13.45
N VAL A 178 13.34 -0.90 14.32
CA VAL A 178 11.94 -0.54 14.03
C VAL A 178 11.72 0.93 14.34
N GLU A 179 11.30 1.70 13.34
CA GLU A 179 11.09 3.14 13.45
C GLU A 179 9.61 3.53 13.36
N VAL A 180 8.79 2.70 12.72
CA VAL A 180 7.36 2.96 12.55
C VAL A 180 6.55 1.83 13.16
N VAL A 181 5.63 2.18 14.07
CA VAL A 181 4.63 1.27 14.64
C VAL A 181 3.31 2.03 14.71
N ILE A 182 2.40 1.73 13.82
CA ILE A 182 1.08 2.38 13.73
C ILE A 182 0.01 1.30 13.77
N SER A 183 -1.00 1.49 14.63
CA SER A 183 -2.23 0.71 14.65
C SER A 183 -3.35 1.62 15.13
N ASN A 184 -4.10 2.16 14.20
CA ASN A 184 -5.22 3.05 14.48
C ASN A 184 -6.47 2.62 13.70
N ARG A 185 -7.55 3.41 13.75
CA ARG A 185 -8.81 3.08 13.07
C ARG A 185 -8.73 3.03 11.53
N HIS A 186 -7.64 3.54 10.92
CA HIS A 186 -7.51 3.70 9.47
C HIS A 186 -6.44 2.83 8.86
N MET A 187 -5.37 2.59 9.57
CA MET A 187 -4.24 1.85 9.05
C MET A 187 -3.50 1.07 10.12
N TYR A 188 -2.75 0.09 9.65
CA TYR A 188 -1.81 -0.68 10.43
C TYR A 188 -0.47 -0.67 9.69
N GLN A 189 0.63 -0.38 10.39
CA GLN A 189 1.97 -0.42 9.79
C GLN A 189 3.04 -0.73 10.83
N VAL A 190 3.97 -1.63 10.47
CA VAL A 190 5.25 -1.79 11.15
C VAL A 190 6.33 -1.72 10.08
N SER A 191 7.31 -0.81 10.28
CA SER A 191 8.41 -0.61 9.34
C SER A 191 9.73 -0.42 10.09
N GLY A 192 10.82 -0.95 9.53
CA GLY A 192 12.14 -0.84 10.11
C GLY A 192 13.25 -1.04 9.09
N VAL A 193 14.40 -0.43 9.37
CA VAL A 193 15.63 -0.60 8.59
C VAL A 193 16.34 -1.88 9.03
N LYS A 194 16.89 -2.60 8.07
CA LYS A 194 17.66 -3.81 8.33
C LYS A 194 18.81 -3.51 9.28
N ARG A 195 18.89 -4.31 10.36
CA ARG A 195 19.99 -4.16 11.32
C ARG A 195 21.26 -4.78 10.76
N ASP A 196 22.34 -4.00 10.77
CA ASP A 196 23.67 -4.58 10.55
C ASP A 196 24.10 -5.40 11.77
N LEU A 197 24.00 -6.71 11.64
CA LEU A 197 24.41 -7.65 12.70
C LEU A 197 25.94 -7.74 12.85
N LEU A 198 26.72 -7.08 11.96
CA LEU A 198 28.19 -7.07 12.00
C LEU A 198 28.76 -5.76 12.59
N ALA A 199 27.93 -4.73 12.79
CA ALA A 199 28.33 -3.49 13.41
C ALA A 199 28.49 -3.69 14.93
N HIS A 200 29.69 -4.09 15.36
CA HIS A 200 30.11 -3.97 16.75
C HIS A 200 30.15 -2.49 17.12
N SER A 201 29.47 -2.13 18.21
CA SER A 201 29.30 -0.80 18.73
C SER A 201 30.65 -0.04 18.83
N HIS A 202 30.79 1.00 18.03
CA HIS A 202 31.66 2.14 18.37
C HIS A 202 30.77 3.39 18.39
N GLY A 203 30.63 3.95 19.59
CA GLY A 203 29.86 5.15 19.82
C GLY A 203 30.29 6.32 18.93
N GLY A 204 29.34 7.02 18.37
CA GLY A 204 29.59 8.25 17.62
C GLY A 204 28.39 8.76 16.86
N THR A 205 27.74 9.78 17.46
CA THR A 205 27.01 10.90 16.83
C THR A 205 26.02 10.62 15.70
N VAL A 206 24.76 10.82 16.06
CA VAL A 206 23.63 11.05 15.15
C VAL A 206 23.88 12.28 14.29
N HIS A 207 23.90 12.14 12.98
CA HIS A 207 23.79 13.24 12.03
C HIS A 207 22.41 13.25 11.37
N SER A 208 21.64 14.27 11.72
CA SER A 208 20.39 14.64 11.06
C SER A 208 20.73 15.29 9.70
N HIS A 209 20.20 14.76 8.61
CA HIS A 209 20.18 15.46 7.34
C HIS A 209 18.80 16.06 7.10
N GLY A 210 18.79 17.40 7.24
CA GLY A 210 17.61 18.20 6.99
C GLY A 210 17.31 18.40 5.51
N GLY A 211 16.02 18.51 5.22
CA GLY A 211 15.47 19.49 4.29
C GLY A 211 15.59 19.21 2.81
N LEU A 212 14.54 18.69 2.23
CA LEU A 212 14.25 18.93 0.82
C LEU A 212 12.94 19.72 0.71
N THR A 213 13.08 20.97 0.34
CA THR A 213 11.96 21.83 -0.07
C THR A 213 11.56 21.47 -1.49
N HIS A 214 10.35 21.00 -1.68
CA HIS A 214 9.77 20.84 -3.01
C HIS A 214 8.77 21.98 -3.26
N SER A 215 9.03 22.74 -4.33
CA SER A 215 8.08 23.71 -4.85
C SER A 215 7.20 23.02 -5.88
N HIS A 216 5.89 23.01 -5.65
CA HIS A 216 4.93 22.56 -6.65
C HIS A 216 4.39 23.76 -7.41
N SER A 217 4.60 23.78 -8.73
CA SER A 217 3.90 24.68 -9.64
C SER A 217 2.59 24.01 -10.05
N HIS A 218 1.47 24.67 -9.73
CA HIS A 218 0.16 24.26 -10.20
C HIS A 218 0.07 24.55 -11.70
N GLY A 219 0.02 23.51 -12.52
CA GLY A 219 -0.39 23.60 -13.91
C GLY A 219 -1.91 23.48 -13.97
N ASP A 220 -2.59 24.55 -14.36
CA ASP A 220 -4.00 24.56 -14.73
C ASP A 220 -4.20 23.71 -15.99
N GLU A 221 -4.54 22.44 -15.84
CA GLU A 221 -5.19 21.67 -16.89
C GLU A 221 -6.69 21.59 -16.59
N ALA A 222 -7.42 22.53 -17.19
CA ALA A 222 -8.88 22.48 -17.25
C ALA A 222 -9.28 21.26 -18.12
N HIS A 223 -9.62 20.15 -17.50
CA HIS A 223 -10.23 19.03 -18.19
C HIS A 223 -11.69 19.39 -18.51
N ASP A 224 -11.97 19.45 -19.81
CA ASP A 224 -13.27 19.74 -20.40
C ASP A 224 -14.24 18.58 -20.11
N HIS A 225 -15.03 18.69 -19.03
CA HIS A 225 -16.07 17.75 -18.64
C HIS A 225 -17.46 18.22 -19.10
N LEU A 226 -17.55 18.71 -20.35
CA LEU A 226 -18.85 19.04 -20.92
C LEU A 226 -19.61 17.77 -21.30
N PRO A 227 -20.92 17.66 -20.96
CA PRO A 227 -21.75 16.54 -21.38
C PRO A 227 -21.83 16.50 -22.91
N LYS A 228 -21.83 15.31 -23.48
CA LYS A 228 -22.07 15.09 -24.91
C LYS A 228 -23.46 15.64 -25.26
N GLU A 229 -23.61 16.29 -26.43
CA GLU A 229 -24.83 16.99 -26.91
C GLU A 229 -26.13 16.12 -26.90
N ASN A 230 -26.11 14.87 -26.46
CA ASN A 230 -27.26 13.98 -26.36
C ASN A 230 -27.18 13.04 -25.13
N ALA A 231 -26.59 13.49 -24.02
CA ALA A 231 -26.52 12.68 -22.80
C ALA A 231 -27.93 12.55 -22.17
N THR A 232 -28.23 11.35 -21.65
CA THR A 232 -29.42 11.16 -20.85
C THR A 232 -29.27 11.82 -19.47
N PRO A 233 -30.37 12.21 -18.79
CA PRO A 233 -30.28 12.80 -17.43
C PRO A 233 -29.49 11.93 -16.42
N LEU A 234 -29.51 10.62 -16.59
CA LEU A 234 -28.73 9.69 -15.75
C LEU A 234 -27.24 9.77 -16.07
N GLU A 235 -26.87 9.84 -17.36
CA GLU A 235 -25.46 10.00 -17.77
C GLU A 235 -24.87 11.32 -17.28
N GLU A 236 -25.63 12.42 -17.38
CA GLU A 236 -25.23 13.71 -16.84
C GLU A 236 -25.01 13.65 -15.32
N LEU A 237 -25.93 13.02 -14.58
CA LEU A 237 -25.83 12.84 -13.14
C LEU A 237 -24.58 12.02 -12.78
N LEU A 238 -24.29 10.92 -13.49
CA LEU A 238 -23.14 10.07 -13.24
C LEU A 238 -21.82 10.80 -13.53
N VAL A 239 -21.75 11.63 -14.58
CA VAL A 239 -20.59 12.49 -14.87
C VAL A 239 -20.36 13.49 -13.74
N MET A 240 -21.42 14.17 -13.30
CA MET A 240 -21.35 15.14 -12.20
C MET A 240 -20.90 14.47 -10.89
N MET A 241 -21.42 13.29 -10.58
CA MET A 241 -21.02 12.55 -9.37
C MET A 241 -19.57 12.06 -9.46
N LYS A 242 -19.09 11.60 -10.62
CA LYS A 242 -17.68 11.26 -10.82
C LYS A 242 -16.76 12.45 -10.62
N TYR A 243 -17.15 13.61 -11.15
CA TYR A 243 -16.42 14.86 -10.92
C TYR A 243 -16.34 15.19 -9.42
N LEU A 244 -17.45 15.08 -8.69
CA LEU A 244 -17.47 15.34 -7.24
C LEU A 244 -16.56 14.38 -6.46
N VAL A 245 -16.52 13.09 -6.80
CA VAL A 245 -15.62 12.13 -6.17
C VAL A 245 -14.16 12.52 -6.42
N SER A 246 -13.78 12.84 -7.66
CA SER A 246 -12.42 13.27 -7.98
C SER A 246 -12.06 14.61 -7.31
N HIS A 247 -13.00 15.54 -7.22
CA HIS A 247 -12.80 16.82 -6.55
C HIS A 247 -12.62 16.66 -5.04
N ASN A 248 -13.34 15.73 -4.43
CA ASN A 248 -13.21 15.39 -3.03
C ASN A 248 -11.81 14.80 -2.71
N ASP A 249 -11.27 13.94 -3.60
CA ASP A 249 -9.91 13.41 -3.44
C ASP A 249 -8.85 14.53 -3.43
N ALA A 250 -9.00 15.53 -4.32
CA ALA A 250 -8.10 16.68 -4.35
C ALA A 250 -8.15 17.49 -3.04
N HIS A 251 -9.35 17.72 -2.50
CA HIS A 251 -9.48 18.44 -1.23
C HIS A 251 -8.95 17.63 -0.03
N ALA A 252 -9.13 16.30 -0.02
CA ALA A 252 -8.54 15.45 1.00
C ALA A 252 -7.01 15.59 1.03
N GLN A 253 -6.39 15.61 -0.17
CA GLN A 253 -4.95 15.80 -0.29
C GLN A 253 -4.50 17.20 0.18
N GLU A 254 -5.22 18.27 -0.20
CA GLU A 254 -4.92 19.62 0.29
C GLU A 254 -4.96 19.72 1.82
N VAL A 255 -5.95 19.09 2.46
CA VAL A 255 -6.03 19.05 3.93
C VAL A 255 -4.89 18.26 4.53
N ALA A 256 -4.48 17.15 3.93
CA ALA A 256 -3.32 16.35 4.37
C ALA A 256 -2.02 17.15 4.28
N ASP A 257 -1.83 17.90 3.18
CA ASP A 257 -0.64 18.75 2.98
C ASP A 257 -0.59 19.90 4.01
N LEU A 258 -1.75 20.51 4.31
CA LEU A 258 -1.85 21.52 5.37
C LEU A 258 -1.58 20.92 6.75
N ALA A 259 -2.09 19.71 7.01
CA ALA A 259 -1.83 19.02 8.29
C ALA A 259 -0.34 18.75 8.51
N SER A 260 0.42 18.51 7.45
CA SER A 260 1.88 18.30 7.54
C SER A 260 2.62 19.50 8.16
N GLN A 261 2.11 20.73 7.96
CA GLN A 261 2.67 21.93 8.58
C GLN A 261 2.47 21.95 10.11
N LEU A 262 1.45 21.26 10.62
CA LEU A 262 1.25 21.10 12.07
C LEU A 262 2.30 20.15 12.66
N LEU A 263 2.70 19.14 11.91
CA LEU A 263 3.78 18.23 12.31
C LEU A 263 5.09 19.00 12.45
N ASP A 264 5.44 19.83 11.45
CA ASP A 264 6.62 20.71 11.47
C ASP A 264 6.59 21.71 12.63
N ALA A 265 5.38 22.14 13.04
CA ALA A 265 5.18 23.01 14.20
C ALA A 265 5.15 22.26 15.54
N GLY A 266 5.45 20.95 15.57
CA GLY A 266 5.46 20.11 16.77
C GLY A 266 4.08 19.80 17.34
N LYS A 267 3.01 19.95 16.54
CA LYS A 267 1.62 19.69 16.94
C LYS A 267 1.16 18.28 16.54
N HIS A 268 1.90 17.26 16.99
CA HIS A 268 1.71 15.87 16.59
C HIS A 268 0.26 15.37 16.78
N GLN A 269 -0.34 15.63 17.94
CA GLN A 269 -1.71 15.17 18.20
C GLN A 269 -2.73 15.79 17.24
N ALA A 270 -2.64 17.09 16.97
CA ALA A 270 -3.54 17.76 16.02
C ALA A 270 -3.34 17.25 14.59
N TYR A 271 -2.10 16.98 14.20
CA TYR A 271 -1.79 16.33 12.93
C TYR A 271 -2.46 14.96 12.84
N ASP A 272 -2.30 14.10 13.85
CA ASP A 272 -2.87 12.75 13.85
C ASP A 272 -4.41 12.80 13.79
N GLU A 273 -5.06 13.70 14.53
CA GLU A 273 -6.52 13.88 14.53
C GLU A 273 -7.04 14.35 13.14
N ILE A 274 -6.31 15.25 12.46
CA ILE A 274 -6.68 15.70 11.11
C ILE A 274 -6.45 14.58 10.09
N MET A 275 -5.34 13.88 10.16
CA MET A 275 -5.07 12.76 9.25
C MET A 275 -6.07 11.61 9.43
N ASP A 276 -6.53 11.39 10.64
CA ASP A 276 -7.63 10.47 10.90
C ASP A 276 -8.92 10.91 10.19
N ALA A 277 -9.27 12.21 10.24
CA ALA A 277 -10.44 12.73 9.56
C ALA A 277 -10.32 12.67 8.04
N VAL A 278 -9.14 12.96 7.49
CA VAL A 278 -8.84 12.81 6.05
C VAL A 278 -9.04 11.37 5.60
N ALA A 279 -8.52 10.42 6.36
CA ALA A 279 -8.67 9.00 6.05
C ALA A 279 -10.12 8.51 6.09
N ASP A 280 -10.94 8.99 7.05
CA ASP A 280 -12.39 8.72 7.07
C ASP A 280 -13.07 9.26 5.81
N PHE A 281 -12.71 10.47 5.39
CA PHE A 281 -13.27 11.12 4.20
C PHE A 281 -12.91 10.34 2.92
N ASP A 282 -11.65 9.96 2.74
CA ASP A 282 -11.20 9.15 1.61
C ASP A 282 -11.92 7.80 1.54
N MET A 283 -12.11 7.15 2.70
CA MET A 283 -12.83 5.88 2.74
C MET A 283 -14.29 6.02 2.27
N VAL A 284 -14.96 7.11 2.66
CA VAL A 284 -16.33 7.41 2.21
C VAL A 284 -16.31 7.69 0.70
N ASN A 285 -15.34 8.47 0.23
CA ASN A 285 -15.22 8.84 -1.17
C ASN A 285 -14.94 7.62 -2.07
N ALA A 286 -14.05 6.71 -1.65
CA ALA A 286 -13.77 5.46 -2.34
C ALA A 286 -15.02 4.57 -2.45
N LYS A 287 -15.86 4.50 -1.40
CA LYS A 287 -17.15 3.79 -1.45
C LYS A 287 -18.10 4.39 -2.48
N LEU A 288 -18.17 5.72 -2.55
CA LEU A 288 -18.97 6.41 -3.57
C LEU A 288 -18.45 6.09 -4.98
N GLY A 289 -17.14 6.13 -5.21
CA GLY A 289 -16.50 5.74 -6.46
C GLY A 289 -16.85 4.31 -6.89
N THR A 290 -16.84 3.37 -5.95
CA THR A 290 -17.22 1.98 -6.21
C THR A 290 -18.69 1.86 -6.65
N VAL A 291 -19.60 2.58 -6.00
CA VAL A 291 -21.02 2.61 -6.39
C VAL A 291 -21.19 3.19 -7.78
N LEU A 292 -20.49 4.29 -8.10
CA LEU A 292 -20.55 4.93 -9.41
C LEU A 292 -20.01 4.05 -10.53
N SER A 293 -18.92 3.32 -10.29
CA SER A 293 -18.41 2.33 -11.25
C SER A 293 -19.46 1.26 -11.56
N ARG A 294 -20.08 0.67 -10.55
CA ARG A 294 -21.13 -0.33 -10.72
C ARG A 294 -22.34 0.18 -11.51
N LEU A 295 -22.71 1.46 -11.31
CA LEU A 295 -23.81 2.10 -12.05
C LEU A 295 -23.42 2.40 -13.51
N SER A 296 -22.15 2.66 -13.78
CA SER A 296 -21.63 2.93 -15.12
C SER A 296 -21.52 1.66 -15.96
N ASP A 297 -21.22 0.51 -15.34
CA ASP A 297 -20.98 -0.77 -16.03
C ASP A 297 -22.30 -1.49 -16.38
N LYS A 298 -23.41 -1.13 -15.73
CA LYS A 298 -24.73 -1.66 -16.10
C LYS A 298 -25.29 -0.86 -17.28
N LYS A 299 -25.03 -1.36 -18.51
CA LYS A 299 -25.87 -1.01 -19.67
C LYS A 299 -27.29 -1.52 -19.39
N TYR A 300 -28.21 -0.62 -19.06
CA TYR A 300 -29.63 -0.89 -19.06
C TYR A 300 -30.16 -0.84 -20.50
#